data_7bad953fface405c0e9cbdf955dfc01c
#
_entry.id   7bad953fface405c0e9cbdf955dfc01c
#
_cell.length_a   1.000
_cell.length_b   1.000
_cell.length_c   1.000
_cell.angle_alpha   90.00
_cell.angle_beta   90.00
_cell.angle_gamma   90.00
#
_symmetry.space_group_name_H-M   'P 1'
#
loop_
_entity.id
_entity.type
_entity.pdbx_description
1 polymer ?
#
loop_
_entity_poly.entity_id
_entity_poly.type
_entity_poly.pdbx_seq_one_letter_code
_entity_poly.pdbx_strand_id
1 'polypeptide(L)'
;ARAAVAWLAPLAAPVVVARTLPAYVGPLDVVVVVGGGAELGGESGGEDALRGLSDAAGRGAETVLAGPRQGMLIDEAPHSTARIPALPGAGGSSPARAATAVAAVVQCLHLEPDLVAERLELLADEVDAELEACAPARGAAVNPARQLSAAVEGARVAHTGVGPRGAALAELVAAVWTVGGAASSYIGSDELPAALERDRERNQAGPGPAADDIFYDPYVDGPPGLVGLTTVAWSVDPLPPAVSAGVRVETAAPETGDETARGLRLLARAYAATALSPHSEGTEE
;
A
#
# COMPACT_ATOMS: atom_id res chain seq x y z
N ALA A 1 2.24 -4.33 -7.01
CA ALA A 1 3.30 -4.48 -8.01
C ALA A 1 4.32 -3.33 -7.96
N ARG A 2 3.93 -2.04 -8.15
CA ARG A 2 4.89 -0.90 -8.17
C ARG A 2 5.79 -0.85 -6.95
N ALA A 3 5.24 -1.03 -5.75
CA ALA A 3 6.00 -1.03 -4.52
C ALA A 3 7.06 -2.14 -4.51
N ALA A 4 6.69 -3.38 -4.87
CA ALA A 4 7.64 -4.49 -4.96
C ALA A 4 8.78 -4.22 -5.93
N VAL A 5 8.47 -3.70 -7.12
CA VAL A 5 9.49 -3.33 -8.13
C VAL A 5 10.44 -2.25 -7.60
N ALA A 6 9.91 -1.24 -6.90
CA ALA A 6 10.72 -0.18 -6.31
C ALA A 6 11.63 -0.71 -5.18
N TRP A 7 11.12 -1.60 -4.33
CA TRP A 7 11.88 -2.15 -3.21
C TRP A 7 12.99 -3.10 -3.64
N LEU A 8 12.79 -3.83 -4.74
CA LEU A 8 13.79 -4.75 -5.29
C LEU A 8 14.85 -4.05 -6.14
N ALA A 9 14.70 -2.78 -6.46
CA ALA A 9 15.65 -2.08 -7.32
C ALA A 9 17.05 -1.94 -6.65
N PRO A 10 18.17 -2.13 -7.41
CA PRO A 10 18.20 -2.32 -8.86
C PRO A 10 17.79 -3.73 -9.32
N LEU A 11 17.07 -3.80 -10.44
CA LEU A 11 16.57 -5.05 -10.99
C LEU A 11 17.55 -5.60 -12.04
N ALA A 12 17.76 -6.92 -12.04
CA ALA A 12 18.60 -7.59 -13.03
C ALA A 12 17.89 -7.80 -14.38
N ALA A 13 16.56 -7.78 -14.39
CA ALA A 13 15.73 -7.86 -15.59
C ALA A 13 14.74 -6.69 -15.65
N PRO A 14 14.31 -6.23 -16.84
CA PRO A 14 13.31 -5.19 -16.96
C PRO A 14 11.94 -5.69 -16.45
N VAL A 15 11.30 -4.90 -15.59
CA VAL A 15 9.95 -5.17 -15.10
C VAL A 15 9.03 -4.00 -15.45
N VAL A 16 7.93 -4.30 -16.15
CA VAL A 16 6.93 -3.32 -16.55
C VAL A 16 5.65 -3.56 -15.78
N VAL A 17 5.18 -2.55 -15.06
CA VAL A 17 3.88 -2.58 -14.37
C VAL A 17 2.84 -1.92 -15.27
N ALA A 18 1.89 -2.71 -15.76
CA ALA A 18 0.85 -2.28 -16.68
C ALA A 18 -0.55 -2.70 -16.19
N ARG A 19 -1.58 -2.02 -16.63
CA ARG A 19 -2.98 -2.39 -16.37
C ARG A 19 -3.53 -3.36 -17.40
N THR A 20 -2.96 -3.34 -18.60
CA THR A 20 -3.33 -4.21 -19.73
C THR A 20 -2.07 -4.88 -20.25
N LEU A 21 -2.24 -6.06 -20.88
CA LEU A 21 -1.11 -6.80 -21.44
C LEU A 21 -0.42 -5.97 -22.55
N PRO A 22 0.88 -5.68 -22.41
CA PRO A 22 1.64 -5.00 -23.46
C PRO A 22 1.69 -5.83 -24.77
N ALA A 23 1.65 -5.13 -25.91
CA ALA A 23 1.60 -5.79 -27.20
C ALA A 23 2.86 -6.60 -27.55
N TYR A 24 3.99 -6.25 -26.93
CA TYR A 24 5.30 -6.91 -27.19
C TYR A 24 5.52 -8.20 -26.39
N VAL A 25 4.61 -8.57 -25.47
CA VAL A 25 4.76 -9.79 -24.66
C VAL A 25 4.79 -11.04 -25.58
N GLY A 26 5.76 -11.89 -25.32
CA GLY A 26 6.05 -13.10 -26.10
C GLY A 26 6.65 -14.25 -25.27
N PRO A 27 7.17 -15.30 -25.92
CA PRO A 27 7.56 -16.57 -25.27
C PRO A 27 8.71 -16.48 -24.25
N LEU A 28 9.46 -15.38 -24.22
CA LEU A 28 10.55 -15.17 -23.28
C LEU A 28 10.15 -14.31 -22.07
N ASP A 29 8.88 -13.94 -22.00
CA ASP A 29 8.37 -13.08 -20.93
C ASP A 29 7.63 -13.89 -19.86
N VAL A 30 7.61 -13.34 -18.64
CA VAL A 30 6.79 -13.80 -17.52
C VAL A 30 5.74 -12.75 -17.22
N VAL A 31 4.47 -13.12 -17.26
CA VAL A 31 3.34 -12.25 -16.95
C VAL A 31 2.79 -12.59 -15.57
N VAL A 32 2.85 -11.66 -14.64
CA VAL A 32 2.36 -11.84 -13.27
C VAL A 32 1.12 -10.98 -13.07
N VAL A 33 -0.02 -11.61 -12.85
CA VAL A 33 -1.26 -10.95 -12.43
C VAL A 33 -1.38 -11.02 -10.92
N VAL A 34 -1.51 -9.87 -10.27
CA VAL A 34 -1.66 -9.76 -8.82
C VAL A 34 -2.89 -8.91 -8.48
N GLY A 35 -3.61 -9.34 -7.45
CA GLY A 35 -4.80 -8.64 -6.97
C GLY A 35 -6.06 -9.47 -7.07
N GLY A 36 -7.13 -8.96 -6.48
CA GLY A 36 -8.46 -9.57 -6.48
C GLY A 36 -9.53 -8.53 -6.87
N GLY A 37 -10.78 -8.94 -7.07
CA GLY A 37 -11.91 -8.17 -7.57
C GLY A 37 -11.83 -6.65 -7.45
N ALA A 38 -11.85 -6.09 -6.25
CA ALA A 38 -11.81 -4.63 -6.05
C ALA A 38 -10.49 -3.98 -6.50
N GLU A 39 -9.34 -4.67 -6.32
CA GLU A 39 -8.01 -4.15 -6.70
C GLU A 39 -7.82 -4.10 -8.22
N LEU A 40 -8.52 -4.99 -8.93
CA LEU A 40 -8.51 -5.05 -10.40
C LEU A 40 -9.61 -4.19 -11.04
N GLY A 41 -10.42 -3.48 -10.24
CA GLY A 41 -11.52 -2.67 -10.77
C GLY A 41 -12.87 -3.39 -10.84
N GLY A 42 -13.09 -4.35 -9.95
CA GLY A 42 -14.33 -5.14 -9.88
C GLY A 42 -14.38 -6.26 -10.93
N GLU A 43 -15.59 -6.59 -11.37
CA GLU A 43 -15.82 -7.68 -12.35
C GLU A 43 -15.12 -7.41 -13.69
N SER A 44 -15.25 -6.20 -14.23
CA SER A 44 -14.62 -5.80 -15.50
C SER A 44 -13.09 -5.90 -15.46
N GLY A 45 -12.47 -5.52 -14.35
CA GLY A 45 -11.01 -5.65 -14.18
C GLY A 45 -10.57 -7.11 -14.07
N GLY A 46 -11.40 -7.97 -13.50
CA GLY A 46 -11.19 -9.44 -13.49
C GLY A 46 -11.22 -10.04 -14.89
N GLU A 47 -12.17 -9.63 -15.73
CA GLU A 47 -12.26 -10.07 -17.12
C GLU A 47 -11.06 -9.63 -17.96
N ASP A 48 -10.61 -8.37 -17.79
CA ASP A 48 -9.43 -7.86 -18.49
C ASP A 48 -8.15 -8.58 -18.07
N ALA A 49 -8.02 -8.90 -16.78
CA ALA A 49 -6.92 -9.69 -16.27
C ALA A 49 -6.91 -11.12 -16.79
N LEU A 50 -8.08 -11.77 -16.85
CA LEU A 50 -8.26 -13.11 -17.43
C LEU A 50 -7.91 -13.13 -18.91
N ARG A 51 -8.40 -12.16 -19.67
CA ARG A 51 -8.05 -11.98 -21.08
C ARG A 51 -6.56 -11.80 -21.26
N GLY A 52 -5.93 -10.95 -20.43
CA GLY A 52 -4.48 -10.73 -20.44
C GLY A 52 -3.68 -12.00 -20.17
N LEU A 53 -4.09 -12.83 -19.20
CA LEU A 53 -3.46 -14.14 -18.94
C LEU A 53 -3.61 -15.09 -20.12
N SER A 54 -4.81 -15.18 -20.70
CA SER A 54 -5.10 -16.05 -21.85
C SER A 54 -4.31 -15.65 -23.09
N ASP A 55 -4.25 -14.35 -23.38
CA ASP A 55 -3.46 -13.80 -24.49
C ASP A 55 -1.95 -14.03 -24.29
N ALA A 56 -1.45 -13.84 -23.07
CA ALA A 56 -0.05 -14.08 -22.74
C ALA A 56 0.33 -15.56 -22.91
N ALA A 57 -0.47 -16.47 -22.34
CA ALA A 57 -0.30 -17.91 -22.51
C ALA A 57 -0.39 -18.34 -23.99
N GLY A 58 -1.35 -17.77 -24.76
CA GLY A 58 -1.47 -18.01 -26.19
C GLY A 58 -0.28 -17.53 -27.02
N ARG A 59 0.48 -16.56 -26.54
CA ARG A 59 1.75 -16.08 -27.13
C ARG A 59 2.97 -16.85 -26.63
N GLY A 60 2.78 -17.84 -25.75
CA GLY A 60 3.84 -18.67 -25.20
C GLY A 60 4.58 -18.07 -24.00
N ALA A 61 4.09 -16.95 -23.44
CA ALA A 61 4.65 -16.40 -22.20
C ALA A 61 4.32 -17.29 -21.00
N GLU A 62 5.22 -17.36 -20.03
CA GLU A 62 4.92 -17.94 -18.73
C GLU A 62 3.95 -17.04 -17.97
N THR A 63 2.97 -17.65 -17.30
CA THR A 63 1.93 -16.89 -16.59
C THR A 63 1.84 -17.28 -15.13
N VAL A 64 1.72 -16.29 -14.26
CA VAL A 64 1.58 -16.45 -12.81
C VAL A 64 0.38 -15.63 -12.32
N LEU A 65 -0.47 -16.24 -11.48
CA LEU A 65 -1.63 -15.61 -10.88
C LEU A 65 -1.53 -15.65 -9.36
N ALA A 66 -1.38 -14.49 -8.73
CA ALA A 66 -1.57 -14.28 -7.29
C ALA A 66 -2.92 -13.57 -7.07
N GLY A 67 -3.98 -14.26 -7.41
CA GLY A 67 -5.36 -13.78 -7.47
C GLY A 67 -6.17 -14.04 -6.19
N PRO A 68 -7.49 -13.88 -6.28
CA PRO A 68 -8.43 -14.19 -5.21
C PRO A 68 -8.45 -15.70 -4.94
N ARG A 69 -9.10 -16.10 -3.86
CA ARG A 69 -9.22 -17.50 -3.48
C ARG A 69 -10.19 -18.26 -4.38
N GLN A 70 -11.20 -17.59 -4.90
CA GLN A 70 -12.28 -18.15 -5.71
C GLN A 70 -12.82 -17.10 -6.67
N GLY A 71 -13.54 -17.54 -7.68
CA GLY A 71 -14.19 -16.72 -8.69
C GLY A 71 -13.57 -16.87 -10.07
N MET A 72 -14.17 -16.24 -11.07
CA MET A 72 -13.89 -16.39 -12.49
C MET A 72 -12.38 -16.35 -12.82
N LEU A 73 -11.64 -15.40 -12.25
CA LEU A 73 -10.22 -15.25 -12.54
C LEU A 73 -9.38 -16.48 -12.14
N ILE A 74 -9.72 -17.16 -11.06
CA ILE A 74 -9.02 -18.38 -10.62
C ILE A 74 -9.57 -19.62 -11.33
N ASP A 75 -10.88 -19.65 -11.61
CA ASP A 75 -11.56 -20.81 -12.16
C ASP A 75 -11.28 -20.95 -13.66
N GLU A 76 -11.21 -19.85 -14.41
CA GLU A 76 -11.06 -19.80 -15.86
C GLU A 76 -9.63 -19.48 -16.34
N ALA A 77 -8.68 -19.21 -15.42
CA ALA A 77 -7.29 -18.98 -15.79
C ALA A 77 -6.72 -20.17 -16.59
N PRO A 78 -5.88 -19.94 -17.60
CA PRO A 78 -5.26 -21.01 -18.39
C PRO A 78 -4.63 -22.08 -17.50
N HIS A 79 -4.74 -23.34 -17.89
CA HIS A 79 -4.19 -24.46 -17.10
C HIS A 79 -2.67 -24.40 -16.92
N SER A 80 -1.96 -23.74 -17.84
CA SER A 80 -0.51 -23.49 -17.75
C SER A 80 -0.14 -22.42 -16.73
N THR A 81 -1.12 -21.63 -16.25
CA THR A 81 -0.85 -20.54 -15.29
C THR A 81 -0.47 -21.08 -13.91
N ALA A 82 0.71 -20.75 -13.43
CA ALA A 82 1.12 -21.03 -12.06
C ALA A 82 0.28 -20.20 -11.08
N ARG A 83 -0.31 -20.86 -10.07
CA ARG A 83 -1.21 -20.20 -9.12
C ARG A 83 -0.55 -20.09 -7.75
N ILE A 84 -0.47 -18.88 -7.23
CA ILE A 84 -0.07 -18.62 -5.85
C ILE A 84 -1.35 -18.56 -5.01
N PRO A 85 -1.62 -19.57 -4.15
CA PRO A 85 -2.89 -19.67 -3.45
C PRO A 85 -3.06 -18.54 -2.43
N ALA A 86 -4.30 -18.08 -2.26
CA ALA A 86 -4.66 -17.18 -1.16
C ALA A 86 -4.85 -18.00 0.13
N LEU A 87 -4.47 -17.42 1.27
CA LEU A 87 -4.67 -18.04 2.58
C LEU A 87 -6.16 -18.23 2.88
N PRO A 88 -6.55 -19.30 3.56
CA PRO A 88 -7.95 -19.63 3.87
C PRO A 88 -8.72 -18.51 4.59
N GLY A 89 -8.07 -17.73 5.45
CA GLY A 89 -8.68 -16.62 6.20
C GLY A 89 -8.61 -15.26 5.50
N ALA A 90 -7.95 -15.17 4.35
CA ALA A 90 -7.79 -13.89 3.64
C ALA A 90 -9.04 -13.58 2.80
N GLY A 91 -10.01 -12.91 3.41
CA GLY A 91 -11.22 -12.41 2.73
C GLY A 91 -11.04 -10.97 2.27
N GLY A 92 -10.27 -10.71 1.22
CA GLY A 92 -10.14 -9.34 0.70
C GLY A 92 -8.80 -9.05 0.02
N SER A 93 -8.53 -7.77 -0.20
CA SER A 93 -7.30 -7.26 -0.76
C SER A 93 -6.12 -7.51 0.19
N SER A 94 -5.01 -8.04 -0.33
CA SER A 94 -3.77 -8.19 0.42
C SER A 94 -2.59 -7.63 -0.39
N PRO A 95 -2.37 -6.30 -0.35
CA PRO A 95 -1.25 -5.68 -1.03
C PRO A 95 0.12 -6.22 -0.61
N ALA A 96 0.28 -6.65 0.65
CA ALA A 96 1.51 -7.29 1.11
C ALA A 96 1.75 -8.60 0.35
N ARG A 97 0.73 -9.48 0.27
CA ARG A 97 0.81 -10.72 -0.51
C ARG A 97 1.07 -10.45 -1.99
N ALA A 98 0.40 -9.46 -2.57
CA ALA A 98 0.61 -9.09 -3.96
C ALA A 98 2.04 -8.58 -4.22
N ALA A 99 2.59 -7.78 -3.31
CA ALA A 99 3.96 -7.31 -3.38
C ALA A 99 4.97 -8.46 -3.23
N THR A 100 4.76 -9.34 -2.26
CA THR A 100 5.62 -10.50 -2.01
C THR A 100 5.58 -11.51 -3.16
N ALA A 101 4.41 -11.74 -3.78
CA ALA A 101 4.28 -12.60 -4.96
C ALA A 101 5.10 -12.06 -6.15
N VAL A 102 5.02 -10.75 -6.41
CA VAL A 102 5.86 -10.11 -7.45
C VAL A 102 7.34 -10.24 -7.11
N ALA A 103 7.71 -9.99 -5.85
CA ALA A 103 9.10 -10.12 -5.40
C ALA A 103 9.64 -11.55 -5.58
N ALA A 104 8.85 -12.55 -5.20
CA ALA A 104 9.21 -13.95 -5.35
C ALA A 104 9.46 -14.33 -6.82
N VAL A 105 8.53 -13.96 -7.72
CA VAL A 105 8.69 -14.26 -9.16
C VAL A 105 9.92 -13.57 -9.73
N VAL A 106 10.15 -12.29 -9.44
CA VAL A 106 11.33 -11.56 -9.93
C VAL A 106 12.62 -12.19 -9.41
N GLN A 107 12.64 -12.64 -8.16
CA GLN A 107 13.82 -13.31 -7.59
C GLN A 107 14.06 -14.70 -8.18
N CYS A 108 13.01 -15.47 -8.45
CA CYS A 108 13.13 -16.78 -9.12
C CYS A 108 13.73 -16.71 -10.54
N LEU A 109 13.77 -15.53 -11.17
CA LEU A 109 14.47 -15.36 -12.44
C LEU A 109 16.00 -15.45 -12.32
N HIS A 110 16.54 -15.35 -11.10
CA HIS A 110 17.98 -15.22 -10.86
C HIS A 110 18.51 -16.06 -9.69
N LEU A 111 17.62 -16.53 -8.83
CA LEU A 111 17.96 -17.31 -7.64
C LEU A 111 17.32 -18.69 -7.71
N GLU A 112 17.96 -19.64 -7.06
CA GLU A 112 17.38 -20.97 -6.86
C GLU A 112 16.10 -20.87 -5.98
N PRO A 113 15.07 -21.68 -6.25
CA PRO A 113 13.80 -21.62 -5.53
C PRO A 113 13.93 -21.75 -4.01
N ASP A 114 14.84 -22.59 -3.53
CA ASP A 114 15.06 -22.80 -2.09
C ASP A 114 15.57 -21.51 -1.42
N LEU A 115 16.46 -20.76 -2.06
CA LEU A 115 16.93 -19.47 -1.54
C LEU A 115 15.83 -18.41 -1.53
N VAL A 116 14.93 -18.47 -2.51
CA VAL A 116 13.75 -17.57 -2.53
C VAL A 116 12.81 -17.94 -1.39
N ALA A 117 12.59 -19.23 -1.13
CA ALA A 117 11.77 -19.71 -0.02
C ALA A 117 12.31 -19.26 1.35
N GLU A 118 13.61 -19.47 1.60
CA GLU A 118 14.29 -19.01 2.84
C GLU A 118 14.13 -17.48 3.02
N ARG A 119 14.25 -16.73 1.94
CA ARG A 119 14.10 -15.27 1.97
C ARG A 119 12.66 -14.86 2.28
N LEU A 120 11.67 -15.57 1.76
CA LEU A 120 10.26 -15.33 2.06
C LEU A 120 9.94 -15.63 3.53
N GLU A 121 10.54 -16.65 4.12
CA GLU A 121 10.41 -16.95 5.56
C GLU A 121 10.97 -15.80 6.40
N LEU A 122 12.17 -15.30 6.10
CA LEU A 122 12.73 -14.14 6.79
C LEU A 122 11.86 -12.88 6.65
N LEU A 123 11.25 -12.65 5.49
CA LEU A 123 10.31 -11.54 5.29
C LEU A 123 9.03 -11.72 6.10
N ALA A 124 8.55 -12.95 6.26
CA ALA A 124 7.39 -13.26 7.11
C ALA A 124 7.69 -12.96 8.57
N ASP A 125 8.85 -13.40 9.09
CA ASP A 125 9.29 -13.12 10.46
C ASP A 125 9.37 -11.62 10.75
N GLU A 126 9.87 -10.83 9.80
CA GLU A 126 9.93 -9.36 9.91
C GLU A 126 8.53 -8.71 9.97
N VAL A 127 7.58 -9.22 9.18
CA VAL A 127 6.19 -8.75 9.22
C VAL A 127 5.52 -9.14 10.53
N ASP A 128 5.72 -10.36 11.00
CA ASP A 128 5.18 -10.87 12.26
C ASP A 128 5.71 -10.05 13.45
N ALA A 129 7.00 -9.71 13.46
CA ALA A 129 7.58 -8.84 14.49
C ALA A 129 6.93 -7.45 14.49
N GLU A 130 6.60 -6.88 13.33
CA GLU A 130 5.89 -5.60 13.25
C GLU A 130 4.42 -5.73 13.71
N LEU A 131 3.73 -6.79 13.32
CA LEU A 131 2.35 -7.05 13.76
C LEU A 131 2.29 -7.25 15.28
N GLU A 132 3.28 -7.92 15.88
CA GLU A 132 3.40 -8.03 17.32
C GLU A 132 3.64 -6.68 17.98
N ALA A 133 4.51 -5.82 17.42
CA ALA A 133 4.72 -4.45 17.89
C ALA A 133 3.44 -3.60 17.80
N CYS A 134 2.59 -3.84 16.80
CA CYS A 134 1.32 -3.17 16.56
C CYS A 134 0.12 -3.86 17.25
N ALA A 135 0.32 -4.93 18.00
CA ALA A 135 -0.78 -5.71 18.59
C ALA A 135 -1.72 -4.82 19.43
N PRO A 136 -3.06 -5.02 19.37
CA PRO A 136 -4.05 -4.19 20.06
C PRO A 136 -3.86 -4.13 21.58
N ALA A 137 -3.31 -5.18 22.17
CA ALA A 137 -3.03 -5.25 23.61
C ALA A 137 -1.86 -4.35 24.06
N ARG A 138 -1.03 -3.84 23.14
CA ARG A 138 0.10 -2.97 23.49
C ARG A 138 -0.36 -1.54 23.73
N GLY A 139 0.15 -0.94 24.80
CA GLY A 139 -0.16 0.45 25.16
C GLY A 139 0.31 1.45 24.09
N ALA A 140 -0.41 2.56 23.94
CA ALA A 140 -0.15 3.58 22.91
C ALA A 140 1.29 4.11 22.92
N ALA A 141 1.94 4.20 24.08
CA ALA A 141 3.33 4.70 24.20
C ALA A 141 4.38 3.83 23.47
N VAL A 142 4.09 2.57 23.22
CA VAL A 142 5.03 1.61 22.61
C VAL A 142 4.45 0.94 21.35
N ASN A 143 3.24 1.28 20.95
CA ASN A 143 2.59 0.74 19.77
C ASN A 143 2.68 1.73 18.62
N PRO A 144 3.48 1.45 17.57
CA PRO A 144 3.69 2.40 16.49
C PRO A 144 2.43 2.67 15.66
N ALA A 145 1.54 1.69 15.52
CA ALA A 145 0.29 1.86 14.79
C ALA A 145 -0.70 2.76 15.56
N ARG A 146 -0.80 2.63 16.89
CA ARG A 146 -1.61 3.54 17.72
C ARG A 146 -1.06 4.96 17.69
N GLN A 147 0.27 5.12 17.73
CA GLN A 147 0.90 6.44 17.62
C GLN A 147 0.64 7.09 16.26
N LEU A 148 0.66 6.28 15.18
CA LEU A 148 0.34 6.75 13.84
C LEU A 148 -1.14 7.14 13.74
N SER A 149 -2.05 6.28 14.19
CA SER A 149 -3.49 6.54 14.21
C SER A 149 -3.84 7.83 14.98
N ALA A 150 -3.29 7.99 16.19
CA ALA A 150 -3.51 9.19 17.01
C ALA A 150 -2.97 10.47 16.35
N ALA A 151 -1.85 10.39 15.63
CA ALA A 151 -1.25 11.54 14.96
C ALA A 151 -2.07 12.05 13.77
N VAL A 152 -2.94 11.24 13.21
CA VAL A 152 -3.75 11.58 12.02
C VAL A 152 -5.24 11.67 12.35
N GLU A 153 -5.62 11.47 13.61
CA GLU A 153 -7.01 11.49 14.04
C GLU A 153 -7.68 12.83 13.70
N GLY A 154 -8.86 12.75 13.09
CA GLY A 154 -9.62 13.93 12.70
C GLY A 154 -8.98 14.79 11.61
N ALA A 155 -7.91 14.34 10.94
CA ALA A 155 -7.21 15.09 9.90
C ALA A 155 -7.46 14.53 8.50
N ARG A 156 -7.26 15.36 7.49
CA ARG A 156 -6.98 14.88 6.12
C ARG A 156 -5.53 14.46 6.05
N VAL A 157 -5.25 13.28 5.54
CA VAL A 157 -3.88 12.74 5.53
C VAL A 157 -3.27 12.81 4.15
N ALA A 158 -2.12 13.48 4.04
CA ALA A 158 -1.28 13.44 2.85
C ALA A 158 -0.13 12.47 3.10
N HIS A 159 -0.05 11.42 2.29
CA HIS A 159 1.10 10.51 2.30
C HIS A 159 2.12 10.96 1.26
N THR A 160 3.37 11.04 1.66
CA THR A 160 4.51 11.30 0.77
C THR A 160 5.60 10.28 1.04
N GLY A 161 6.59 10.18 0.16
CA GLY A 161 7.67 9.21 0.31
C GLY A 161 9.04 9.84 0.19
N VAL A 162 9.97 9.32 0.97
CA VAL A 162 11.40 9.65 0.86
C VAL A 162 12.02 8.70 -0.17
N GLY A 163 12.52 9.26 -1.28
CA GLY A 163 13.04 8.50 -2.39
C GLY A 163 12.01 7.64 -3.14
N PRO A 164 12.40 6.94 -4.21
CA PRO A 164 11.49 6.15 -5.04
C PRO A 164 10.78 5.02 -4.29
N ARG A 165 11.48 4.36 -3.36
CA ARG A 165 10.93 3.26 -2.55
C ARG A 165 9.87 3.74 -1.58
N GLY A 166 10.15 4.86 -0.90
CA GLY A 166 9.18 5.49 -0.01
C GLY A 166 7.98 6.07 -0.75
N ALA A 167 8.17 6.65 -1.93
CA ALA A 167 7.09 7.16 -2.78
C ALA A 167 6.13 6.04 -3.21
N ALA A 168 6.66 4.90 -3.64
CA ALA A 168 5.84 3.75 -4.02
C ALA A 168 5.06 3.15 -2.84
N LEU A 169 5.63 3.17 -1.63
CA LEU A 169 4.92 2.79 -0.40
C LEU A 169 3.84 3.81 -0.05
N ALA A 170 4.13 5.11 -0.11
CA ALA A 170 3.18 6.18 0.18
C ALA A 170 1.96 6.14 -0.73
N GLU A 171 2.15 5.92 -2.05
CA GLU A 171 1.07 5.73 -3.02
C GLU A 171 0.18 4.53 -2.63
N LEU A 172 0.80 3.41 -2.24
CA LEU A 172 0.09 2.20 -1.82
C LEU A 172 -0.70 2.43 -0.52
N VAL A 173 -0.08 3.04 0.49
CA VAL A 173 -0.73 3.32 1.77
C VAL A 173 -1.89 4.29 1.60
N ALA A 174 -1.73 5.35 0.79
CA ALA A 174 -2.82 6.27 0.49
C ALA A 174 -4.04 5.54 -0.09
N ALA A 175 -3.83 4.61 -1.03
CA ALA A 175 -4.90 3.82 -1.60
C ALA A 175 -5.55 2.89 -0.56
N VAL A 176 -4.76 2.22 0.28
CA VAL A 176 -5.25 1.35 1.36
C VAL A 176 -6.12 2.14 2.35
N TRP A 177 -5.65 3.29 2.80
CA TRP A 177 -6.37 4.12 3.76
C TRP A 177 -7.64 4.72 3.17
N THR A 178 -7.61 5.14 1.89
CA THR A 178 -8.81 5.63 1.18
C THR A 178 -9.87 4.54 1.08
N VAL A 179 -9.49 3.29 0.74
CA VAL A 179 -10.40 2.14 0.72
C VAL A 179 -10.95 1.84 2.12
N GLY A 180 -10.14 2.03 3.16
CA GLY A 180 -10.53 1.93 4.56
C GLY A 180 -11.40 3.10 5.08
N GLY A 181 -11.78 4.06 4.22
CA GLY A 181 -12.67 5.18 4.58
C GLY A 181 -11.95 6.41 5.13
N ALA A 182 -10.63 6.41 5.24
CA ALA A 182 -9.88 7.58 5.69
C ALA A 182 -9.79 8.66 4.58
N ALA A 183 -9.85 9.93 4.96
CA ALA A 183 -9.60 11.06 4.05
C ALA A 183 -8.10 11.15 3.72
N SER A 184 -7.66 10.35 2.79
CA SER A 184 -6.26 10.08 2.49
C SER A 184 -5.92 10.34 1.03
N SER A 185 -4.70 10.84 0.76
CA SER A 185 -4.19 11.08 -0.60
C SER A 185 -2.66 10.88 -0.64
N TYR A 186 -2.14 10.60 -1.82
CA TYR A 186 -0.71 10.66 -2.10
C TYR A 186 -0.34 12.02 -2.69
N ILE A 187 0.79 12.58 -2.24
CA ILE A 187 1.39 13.80 -2.76
C ILE A 187 2.88 13.53 -3.03
N GLY A 188 3.34 13.86 -4.23
CA GLY A 188 4.76 13.80 -4.57
C GLY A 188 5.61 14.71 -3.68
N SER A 189 6.85 14.32 -3.40
CA SER A 189 7.75 15.10 -2.54
C SER A 189 8.06 16.49 -3.10
N ASP A 190 8.02 16.66 -4.41
CA ASP A 190 8.20 17.92 -5.13
C ASP A 190 6.97 18.85 -5.05
N GLU A 191 5.77 18.29 -4.92
CA GLU A 191 4.52 19.04 -4.78
C GLU A 191 4.18 19.37 -3.31
N LEU A 192 4.77 18.65 -2.36
CA LEU A 192 4.48 18.77 -0.93
C LEU A 192 4.67 20.20 -0.38
N PRO A 193 5.75 20.95 -0.69
CA PRO A 193 5.92 22.31 -0.18
C PRO A 193 4.77 23.23 -0.56
N ALA A 194 4.31 23.16 -1.82
CA ALA A 194 3.21 23.97 -2.30
C ALA A 194 1.87 23.59 -1.65
N ALA A 195 1.66 22.31 -1.37
CA ALA A 195 0.46 21.82 -0.68
C ALA A 195 0.41 22.32 0.77
N LEU A 196 1.54 22.25 1.48
CA LEU A 196 1.66 22.73 2.86
C LEU A 196 1.49 24.25 2.97
N GLU A 197 2.00 25.01 2.01
CA GLU A 197 1.81 26.47 1.99
C GLU A 197 0.35 26.84 1.80
N ARG A 198 -0.34 26.22 0.83
CA ARG A 198 -1.77 26.44 0.64
C ARG A 198 -2.62 26.04 1.85
N ASP A 199 -2.23 24.98 2.57
CA ASP A 199 -2.93 24.59 3.79
C ASP A 199 -2.68 25.62 4.91
N ARG A 200 -1.48 26.19 5.04
CA ARG A 200 -1.16 27.26 5.97
C ARG A 200 -1.93 28.55 5.66
N GLU A 201 -1.96 28.97 4.40
CA GLU A 201 -2.72 30.14 3.96
C GLU A 201 -4.20 30.00 4.31
N ARG A 202 -4.76 28.81 4.09
CA ARG A 202 -6.15 28.47 4.40
C ARG A 202 -6.42 28.52 5.91
N ASN A 203 -5.52 27.97 6.71
CA ASN A 203 -5.63 27.97 8.17
C ASN A 203 -5.43 29.37 8.77
N GLN A 204 -4.66 30.27 8.10
CA GLN A 204 -4.50 31.66 8.51
C GLN A 204 -5.75 32.52 8.19
N ALA A 205 -6.54 32.13 7.21
CA ALA A 205 -7.81 32.79 6.92
C ALA A 205 -8.87 32.61 8.04
N GLY A 206 -8.52 31.86 9.06
CA GLY A 206 -9.31 31.56 10.24
C GLY A 206 -10.00 30.19 10.18
N PRO A 207 -10.13 29.51 11.30
CA PRO A 207 -11.01 28.35 11.35
C PRO A 207 -12.41 28.82 11.04
N GLY A 208 -13.02 28.31 9.98
CA GLY A 208 -14.45 28.44 9.79
C GLY A 208 -15.17 27.81 10.99
N PRO A 209 -16.44 28.14 11.21
CA PRO A 209 -17.20 27.59 12.33
C PRO A 209 -17.15 26.06 12.26
N ALA A 210 -17.08 25.42 13.44
CA ALA A 210 -17.09 23.97 13.52
C ALA A 210 -18.46 23.46 13.07
N ALA A 211 -18.47 22.45 12.21
CA ALA A 211 -19.74 21.86 11.75
C ALA A 211 -20.59 21.27 12.89
N ASP A 212 -19.96 20.99 14.05
CA ASP A 212 -20.57 20.44 15.26
C ASP A 212 -21.07 21.52 16.23
N ASP A 213 -20.89 22.80 15.90
CA ASP A 213 -21.42 23.88 16.74
C ASP A 213 -22.93 23.92 16.60
N ILE A 214 -23.62 23.74 17.72
CA ILE A 214 -25.12 23.78 17.77
C ILE A 214 -25.71 25.13 17.36
N PHE A 215 -24.92 26.20 17.31
CA PHE A 215 -25.29 27.54 16.85
C PHE A 215 -24.83 27.82 15.42
N TYR A 216 -24.18 26.88 14.74
CA TYR A 216 -23.72 27.05 13.39
C TYR A 216 -24.89 27.17 12.40
N ASP A 217 -24.90 28.27 11.65
CA ASP A 217 -25.82 28.51 10.54
C ASP A 217 -25.03 28.70 9.23
N PRO A 218 -25.09 27.73 8.29
CA PRO A 218 -24.35 27.81 7.03
C PRO A 218 -24.61 29.05 6.20
N TYR A 219 -25.75 29.71 6.39
CA TYR A 219 -26.15 30.92 5.68
C TYR A 219 -25.57 32.19 6.30
N VAL A 220 -25.26 32.17 7.59
CA VAL A 220 -24.70 33.30 8.34
C VAL A 220 -23.19 33.15 8.53
N ASP A 221 -22.74 31.97 8.91
CA ASP A 221 -21.37 31.68 9.31
C ASP A 221 -20.47 31.20 8.15
N GLY A 222 -21.07 30.96 6.96
CA GLY A 222 -20.35 30.46 5.78
C GLY A 222 -20.09 28.94 5.86
N PRO A 223 -19.31 28.38 4.94
CA PRO A 223 -19.00 26.96 4.93
C PRO A 223 -18.20 26.56 6.17
N PRO A 224 -18.39 25.33 6.69
CA PRO A 224 -17.63 24.84 7.85
C PRO A 224 -16.14 24.87 7.57
N GLY A 225 -15.36 25.08 8.63
CA GLY A 225 -13.90 25.07 8.58
C GLY A 225 -13.37 23.76 7.99
N LEU A 226 -12.36 23.86 7.14
CA LEU A 226 -11.75 22.66 6.56
C LEU A 226 -10.87 21.98 7.60
N VAL A 227 -10.99 20.65 7.67
CA VAL A 227 -10.14 19.80 8.48
C VAL A 227 -8.67 20.01 8.09
N GLY A 228 -7.79 20.16 9.07
CA GLY A 228 -6.35 20.37 8.85
C GLY A 228 -5.69 19.23 8.07
N LEU A 229 -4.60 19.54 7.38
CA LEU A 229 -3.80 18.57 6.65
C LEU A 229 -2.68 18.04 7.54
N THR A 230 -2.63 16.75 7.76
CA THR A 230 -1.49 16.06 8.40
C THR A 230 -0.69 15.31 7.35
N THR A 231 0.63 15.49 7.37
CA THR A 231 1.51 14.83 6.41
C THR A 231 2.29 13.68 7.07
N VAL A 232 2.25 12.52 6.44
CA VAL A 232 3.03 11.34 6.82
C VAL A 232 4.00 11.00 5.69
N ALA A 233 5.30 11.07 6.00
CA ALA A 233 6.37 10.69 5.07
C ALA A 233 6.84 9.25 5.37
N TRP A 234 6.85 8.42 4.35
CA TRP A 234 7.27 7.03 4.42
C TRP A 234 8.71 6.89 3.94
N SER A 235 9.59 6.33 4.76
CA SER A 235 10.98 6.09 4.39
C SER A 235 11.34 4.61 4.48
N VAL A 236 11.55 4.00 3.32
CA VAL A 236 12.09 2.65 3.19
C VAL A 236 13.62 2.68 3.22
N ASP A 237 14.22 3.74 2.72
CA ASP A 237 15.66 3.98 2.79
C ASP A 237 16.05 4.72 4.09
N PRO A 238 17.34 4.71 4.49
CA PRO A 238 17.82 5.52 5.59
C PRO A 238 17.47 7.00 5.37
N LEU A 239 16.94 7.64 6.41
CA LEU A 239 16.50 9.04 6.36
C LEU A 239 17.63 9.97 5.97
N PRO A 240 17.45 10.87 5.00
CA PRO A 240 18.28 12.05 4.88
C PRO A 240 18.08 12.96 6.10
N PRO A 241 19.12 13.67 6.59
CA PRO A 241 19.10 14.45 7.83
C PRO A 241 18.14 15.66 7.84
N ALA A 242 17.46 15.96 6.74
CA ALA A 242 16.56 17.11 6.62
C ALA A 242 15.18 16.70 6.09
N VAL A 243 14.30 16.23 6.99
CA VAL A 243 12.86 16.20 6.71
C VAL A 243 12.25 17.49 7.26
N SER A 244 11.37 18.12 6.46
CA SER A 244 10.73 19.39 6.80
C SER A 244 10.04 19.35 8.18
N ALA A 245 10.18 20.40 8.96
CA ALA A 245 9.48 20.53 10.22
C ALA A 245 7.95 20.42 10.01
N GLY A 246 7.29 19.64 10.87
CA GLY A 246 5.83 19.44 10.80
C GLY A 246 5.38 18.24 9.96
N VAL A 247 6.31 17.45 9.40
CA VAL A 247 6.01 16.20 8.72
C VAL A 247 6.32 15.04 9.66
N ARG A 248 5.34 14.15 9.87
CA ARG A 248 5.56 12.91 10.61
C ARG A 248 6.28 11.92 9.70
N VAL A 249 7.36 11.33 10.17
CA VAL A 249 8.14 10.35 9.41
C VAL A 249 7.97 8.97 9.99
N GLU A 250 7.58 8.02 9.16
CA GLU A 250 7.50 6.60 9.49
C GLU A 250 8.68 5.86 8.89
N THR A 251 9.41 5.15 9.75
CA THR A 251 10.55 4.30 9.41
C THR A 251 10.42 2.95 10.09
N ALA A 252 11.04 1.92 9.53
CA ALA A 252 11.20 0.63 10.17
C ALA A 252 12.68 0.23 10.14
N ALA A 253 13.11 -0.49 11.16
CA ALA A 253 14.46 -1.04 11.27
C ALA A 253 14.36 -2.57 11.32
N PRO A 254 14.33 -3.25 10.16
CA PRO A 254 14.32 -4.71 10.10
C PRO A 254 15.67 -5.27 10.58
N GLU A 255 15.65 -6.45 11.14
CA GLU A 255 16.87 -7.15 11.56
C GLU A 255 17.73 -7.53 10.35
N THR A 256 17.08 -7.88 9.24
CA THR A 256 17.75 -8.29 8.00
C THR A 256 18.40 -7.15 7.23
N GLY A 257 18.05 -5.89 7.51
CA GLY A 257 18.49 -4.71 6.75
C GLY A 257 17.93 -4.61 5.32
N ASP A 258 17.05 -5.52 4.91
CA ASP A 258 16.45 -5.61 3.57
C ASP A 258 15.38 -4.52 3.35
N GLU A 259 15.42 -3.85 2.19
CA GLU A 259 14.47 -2.79 1.85
C GLU A 259 13.04 -3.33 1.64
N THR A 260 12.90 -4.56 1.15
CA THR A 260 11.60 -5.23 1.02
C THR A 260 11.00 -5.48 2.39
N ALA A 261 11.81 -5.93 3.35
CA ALA A 261 11.40 -6.12 4.74
C ALA A 261 10.92 -4.79 5.37
N ARG A 262 11.66 -3.69 5.17
CA ARG A 262 11.24 -2.35 5.64
C ARG A 262 9.91 -1.94 5.03
N GLY A 263 9.76 -2.12 3.72
CA GLY A 263 8.53 -1.80 3.00
C GLY A 263 7.33 -2.59 3.53
N LEU A 264 7.50 -3.88 3.76
CA LEU A 264 6.45 -4.77 4.28
C LEU A 264 6.10 -4.44 5.75
N ARG A 265 7.08 -4.18 6.62
CA ARG A 265 6.84 -3.74 8.00
C ARG A 265 6.04 -2.44 8.04
N LEU A 266 6.44 -1.44 7.27
CA LEU A 266 5.72 -0.16 7.20
C LEU A 266 4.30 -0.32 6.63
N LEU A 267 4.12 -1.21 5.66
CA LEU A 267 2.80 -1.54 5.13
C LEU A 267 1.92 -2.23 6.19
N ALA A 268 2.47 -3.18 6.96
CA ALA A 268 1.77 -3.82 8.08
C ALA A 268 1.35 -2.81 9.15
N ARG A 269 2.26 -1.87 9.53
CA ARG A 269 1.95 -0.76 10.43
C ARG A 269 0.82 0.12 9.92
N ALA A 270 0.84 0.45 8.62
CA ALA A 270 -0.19 1.26 8.00
C ALA A 270 -1.58 0.60 8.08
N TYR A 271 -1.65 -0.71 7.86
CA TYR A 271 -2.88 -1.49 8.06
C TYR A 271 -3.33 -1.52 9.51
N ALA A 272 -2.41 -1.82 10.43
CA ALA A 272 -2.71 -1.85 11.85
C ALA A 272 -3.23 -0.49 12.36
N ALA A 273 -2.70 0.62 11.82
CA ALA A 273 -3.16 1.96 12.18
C ALA A 273 -4.63 2.20 11.78
N THR A 274 -5.07 1.71 10.62
CA THR A 274 -6.49 1.83 10.23
C THR A 274 -7.40 0.95 11.09
N ALA A 275 -6.96 -0.25 11.44
CA ALA A 275 -7.72 -1.16 12.29
C ALA A 275 -7.83 -0.69 13.77
N LEU A 276 -6.88 0.12 14.22
CA LEU A 276 -6.86 0.68 15.58
C LEU A 276 -7.44 2.11 15.66
N SER A 277 -8.00 2.61 14.56
CA SER A 277 -8.69 3.91 14.54
C SER A 277 -10.00 3.83 15.33
N PRO A 278 -10.37 4.86 16.12
CA PRO A 278 -11.61 4.88 16.89
C PRO A 278 -12.89 4.69 16.06
N HIS A 279 -12.80 4.99 14.74
CA HIS A 279 -13.92 4.79 13.81
C HIS A 279 -14.18 3.32 13.43
N SER A 280 -13.28 2.40 13.77
CA SER A 280 -13.45 0.97 13.47
C SER A 280 -14.19 0.19 14.57
N GLU A 281 -14.40 0.79 15.74
CA GLU A 281 -15.08 0.12 16.87
C GLU A 281 -16.63 0.12 16.76
N GLY A 282 -17.20 0.70 15.70
CA GLY A 282 -18.65 0.90 15.51
C GLY A 282 -19.39 -0.13 14.64
N THR A 283 -18.78 -1.24 14.22
CA THR A 283 -19.40 -2.19 13.27
C THR A 283 -19.57 -3.60 13.83
N GLU A 284 -19.70 -3.75 15.16
CA GLU A 284 -20.17 -5.00 15.77
C GLU A 284 -21.58 -4.77 16.33
N GLU A 285 -22.62 -4.87 15.47
CA GLU A 285 -24.00 -5.24 15.82
C GLU A 285 -24.55 -6.19 14.75
#